data_1cc19954219ae3f9cf403af17f09176a
#
_entry.id   1cc19954219ae3f9cf403af17f09176a
#
_cell.length_a   1.000
_cell.length_b   1.000
_cell.length_c   1.000
_cell.angle_alpha   90.00
_cell.angle_beta   90.00
_cell.angle_gamma   90.00
#
_symmetry.space_group_name_H-M   'P 1'
#
loop_
_entity.id
_entity.type
_entity.pdbx_description
1 polymer ?
#
loop_
_entity_poly.entity_id
_entity_poly.type
_entity_poly.pdbx_seq_one_letter_code
_entity_poly.pdbx_strand_id
1 'polypeptide(L)'
;GSEMCIRDRGYAEFKQSLPDDWATLADDATIDAYLAGETTQAPYVDPATPDYNREPVNTLCVKWDEGASDQDKLARIITQKWIANFPLSTEAWADYRRTGFPTLFAIGQNDSGGLISTAEGPRRLIYNETELNANTAACQRGVELLVGESSGAAQVAGDNGGTRLWWD
;
A
#
# COMPACT_ATOMS: atom_id res chain seq x y z
N GLY A 1 -7.81 -15.44 17.13
CA GLY A 1 -7.67 -16.84 16.68
C GLY A 1 -8.04 -17.06 15.21
N SER A 2 -9.07 -16.37 14.70
CA SER A 2 -9.55 -16.59 13.31
C SER A 2 -8.60 -16.04 12.25
N GLU A 3 -7.92 -14.94 12.49
CA GLU A 3 -7.04 -14.29 11.51
C GLU A 3 -5.73 -15.04 11.32
N MET A 4 -5.18 -15.58 12.40
CA MET A 4 -4.02 -16.46 12.32
C MET A 4 -4.32 -17.74 11.55
N CYS A 5 -5.52 -18.33 11.78
CA CYS A 5 -5.98 -19.50 11.02
C CYS A 5 -6.18 -19.21 9.52
N ILE A 6 -6.67 -18.02 9.15
CA ILE A 6 -6.83 -17.62 7.74
C ILE A 6 -5.45 -17.49 7.08
N ARG A 7 -4.49 -16.86 7.75
CA ARG A 7 -3.12 -16.73 7.26
C ARG A 7 -2.45 -18.09 7.07
N ASP A 8 -2.53 -18.96 8.08
CA ASP A 8 -1.89 -20.28 8.06
C ASP A 8 -2.54 -21.19 7.01
N ARG A 9 -3.86 -21.12 6.84
CA ARG A 9 -4.57 -21.86 5.80
C ARG A 9 -4.23 -21.36 4.41
N GLY A 10 -4.26 -20.04 4.19
CA GLY A 10 -3.88 -19.44 2.91
C GLY A 10 -2.45 -19.77 2.52
N TYR A 11 -1.55 -19.80 3.49
CA TYR A 11 -0.17 -20.22 3.26
C TYR A 11 -0.06 -21.71 2.92
N ALA A 12 -0.78 -22.58 3.61
CA ALA A 12 -0.78 -24.02 3.32
C ALA A 12 -1.34 -24.33 1.92
N GLU A 13 -2.42 -23.65 1.52
CA GLU A 13 -2.99 -23.77 0.18
C GLU A 13 -2.04 -23.24 -0.90
N PHE A 14 -1.37 -22.10 -0.64
CA PHE A 14 -0.35 -21.55 -1.54
C PHE A 14 0.83 -22.52 -1.71
N LYS A 15 1.34 -23.09 -0.61
CA LYS A 15 2.44 -24.07 -0.64
C LYS A 15 2.07 -25.31 -1.47
N GLN A 16 0.81 -25.77 -1.40
CA GLN A 16 0.33 -26.88 -2.22
C GLN A 16 0.21 -26.55 -3.72
N SER A 17 0.07 -25.29 -4.06
CA SER A 17 -0.04 -24.83 -5.45
C SER A 17 1.30 -24.59 -6.14
N LEU A 18 2.41 -24.57 -5.36
CA LEU A 18 3.75 -24.37 -5.91
C LEU A 18 4.28 -25.65 -6.58
N PRO A 19 5.06 -25.53 -7.66
CA PRO A 19 5.85 -26.65 -8.16
C PRO A 19 6.72 -27.27 -7.06
N ASP A 20 6.92 -28.59 -7.11
CA ASP A 20 7.65 -29.36 -6.09
C ASP A 20 9.07 -28.83 -5.79
N ASP A 21 9.73 -28.28 -6.81
CA ASP A 21 11.05 -27.65 -6.68
C ASP A 21 11.01 -26.32 -5.93
N TRP A 22 9.90 -25.61 -5.94
CA TRP A 22 9.70 -24.37 -5.19
C TRP A 22 9.24 -24.62 -3.75
N ALA A 23 8.52 -25.70 -3.50
CA ALA A 23 8.08 -26.08 -2.15
C ALA A 23 9.25 -26.32 -1.18
N THR A 24 10.46 -26.59 -1.70
CA THR A 24 11.69 -26.76 -0.93
C THR A 24 12.42 -25.46 -0.60
N LEU A 25 12.06 -24.33 -1.22
CA LEU A 25 12.72 -23.03 -1.01
C LEU A 25 12.39 -22.41 0.36
N ALA A 26 11.27 -22.79 0.96
CA ALA A 26 10.89 -22.34 2.29
C ALA A 26 10.34 -23.52 3.09
N ASP A 27 11.17 -24.12 3.92
CA ASP A 27 10.73 -25.12 4.88
C ASP A 27 9.96 -24.48 6.05
N ASP A 28 9.25 -25.29 6.81
CA ASP A 28 8.41 -24.80 7.92
C ASP A 28 9.25 -24.05 8.98
N ALA A 29 10.51 -24.47 9.20
CA ALA A 29 11.39 -23.80 10.13
C ALA A 29 11.80 -22.39 9.67
N THR A 30 12.05 -22.21 8.39
CA THR A 30 12.32 -20.89 7.78
C THR A 30 11.12 -19.96 7.91
N ILE A 31 9.92 -20.50 7.70
CA ILE A 31 8.68 -19.74 7.84
C ILE A 31 8.41 -19.36 9.28
N ASP A 32 8.54 -20.31 10.20
CA ASP A 32 8.37 -20.06 11.63
C ASP A 32 9.37 -18.99 12.12
N ALA A 33 10.61 -19.05 11.67
CA ALA A 33 11.62 -18.04 11.97
C ALA A 33 11.24 -16.66 11.40
N TYR A 34 10.70 -16.59 10.18
CA TYR A 34 10.21 -15.36 9.60
C TYR A 34 9.03 -14.79 10.41
N LEU A 35 8.05 -15.63 10.76
CA LEU A 35 6.87 -15.22 11.52
C LEU A 35 7.17 -14.80 12.97
N ALA A 36 8.27 -15.33 13.54
CA ALA A 36 8.77 -14.91 14.84
C ALA A 36 9.66 -13.65 14.77
N GLY A 37 9.89 -13.11 13.57
CA GLY A 37 10.81 -11.99 13.35
C GLY A 37 10.40 -10.71 14.07
N GLU A 38 11.31 -10.15 14.85
CA GLU A 38 11.14 -8.89 15.57
C GLU A 38 11.87 -7.71 14.89
N THR A 39 12.50 -7.96 13.75
CA THR A 39 13.18 -6.93 12.98
C THR A 39 12.16 -6.01 12.32
N THR A 40 12.36 -4.70 12.49
CA THR A 40 11.57 -3.66 11.85
C THR A 40 12.17 -3.26 10.50
N GLN A 41 11.53 -2.32 9.80
CA GLN A 41 12.00 -1.81 8.53
C GLN A 41 13.45 -1.31 8.64
N ALA A 42 14.32 -1.75 7.73
CA ALA A 42 15.67 -1.22 7.61
C ALA A 42 15.68 0.16 6.93
N PRO A 43 16.65 1.03 7.23
CA PRO A 43 16.84 2.26 6.47
C PRO A 43 17.11 1.94 5.00
N TYR A 44 16.60 2.76 4.11
CA TYR A 44 16.96 2.71 2.70
C TYR A 44 18.24 3.50 2.47
N VAL A 45 19.26 2.83 1.96
CA VAL A 45 20.53 3.45 1.58
C VAL A 45 20.62 3.42 0.05
N ASP A 46 20.56 4.60 -0.55
CA ASP A 46 20.62 4.74 -2.00
C ASP A 46 22.04 4.44 -2.50
N PRO A 47 22.20 3.55 -3.51
CA PRO A 47 23.52 3.15 -4.01
C PRO A 47 24.23 4.25 -4.83
N ALA A 48 23.52 5.27 -5.27
CA ALA A 48 24.07 6.31 -6.16
C ALA A 48 24.22 7.65 -5.45
N THR A 49 23.25 8.05 -4.62
CA THR A 49 23.22 9.41 -4.06
C THR A 49 22.69 9.41 -2.62
N PRO A 50 23.52 9.84 -1.62
CA PRO A 50 23.10 9.88 -0.23
C PRO A 50 21.85 10.74 0.05
N ASP A 51 21.55 11.72 -0.80
CA ASP A 51 20.36 12.58 -0.68
C ASP A 51 19.02 11.79 -0.76
N TYR A 52 19.07 10.59 -1.33
CA TYR A 52 17.91 9.70 -1.43
C TYR A 52 17.84 8.67 -0.30
N ASN A 53 18.77 8.68 0.63
CA ASN A 53 18.68 7.86 1.84
C ASN A 53 17.40 8.18 2.60
N ARG A 54 16.77 7.16 3.17
CA ARG A 54 15.54 7.31 3.96
C ARG A 54 15.63 6.51 5.25
N GLU A 55 15.32 7.16 6.34
CA GLU A 55 15.16 6.49 7.63
C GLU A 55 13.88 5.63 7.66
N PRO A 56 13.87 4.53 8.40
CA PRO A 56 12.71 3.67 8.49
C PRO A 56 11.51 4.41 9.09
N VAL A 57 10.35 4.23 8.50
CA VAL A 57 9.09 4.85 8.93
C VAL A 57 8.11 3.82 9.51
N ASN A 58 8.25 2.54 9.13
CA ASN A 58 7.46 1.45 9.69
C ASN A 58 8.17 0.84 10.89
N THR A 59 7.55 0.97 12.06
CA THR A 59 8.08 0.46 13.34
C THR A 59 7.53 -0.91 13.70
N LEU A 60 6.63 -1.48 12.89
CA LEU A 60 6.05 -2.79 13.15
C LEU A 60 6.94 -3.91 12.60
N CYS A 61 7.09 -4.97 13.39
CA CYS A 61 7.75 -6.20 12.97
C CYS A 61 6.73 -7.22 12.44
N VAL A 62 7.22 -8.33 11.91
CA VAL A 62 6.38 -9.42 11.38
C VAL A 62 5.65 -10.17 12.50
N LYS A 63 6.30 -10.32 13.65
CA LYS A 63 5.76 -11.05 14.79
C LYS A 63 4.37 -10.54 15.18
N TRP A 64 3.42 -11.47 15.25
CA TRP A 64 2.06 -11.16 15.67
C TRP A 64 1.98 -10.84 17.15
N ASP A 65 1.22 -9.80 17.50
CA ASP A 65 0.94 -9.41 18.87
C ASP A 65 -0.58 -9.33 19.10
N GLU A 66 -1.10 -10.26 19.90
CA GLU A 66 -2.53 -10.29 20.24
C GLU A 66 -2.96 -9.10 21.10
N GLY A 67 -2.04 -8.51 21.86
CA GLY A 67 -2.28 -7.32 22.67
C GLY A 67 -2.24 -5.99 21.92
N ALA A 68 -1.81 -6.01 20.65
CA ALA A 68 -1.72 -4.81 19.83
C ALA A 68 -3.10 -4.21 19.50
N SER A 69 -3.12 -2.92 19.18
CA SER A 69 -4.32 -2.24 18.69
C SER A 69 -4.82 -2.85 17.37
N ASP A 70 -6.11 -2.67 17.06
CA ASP A 70 -6.68 -3.12 15.78
C ASP A 70 -6.00 -2.44 14.59
N GLN A 71 -5.56 -1.20 14.73
CA GLN A 71 -4.79 -0.48 13.71
C GLN A 71 -3.42 -1.13 13.47
N ASP A 72 -2.69 -1.50 14.53
CA ASP A 72 -1.38 -2.16 14.40
C ASP A 72 -1.54 -3.57 13.82
N LYS A 73 -2.60 -4.29 14.19
CA LYS A 73 -2.94 -5.59 13.61
C LYS A 73 -3.23 -5.45 12.12
N LEU A 74 -4.07 -4.49 11.74
CA LEU A 74 -4.36 -4.18 10.34
C LEU A 74 -3.11 -3.79 9.57
N ALA A 75 -2.27 -2.93 10.14
CA ALA A 75 -1.01 -2.52 9.52
C ALA A 75 -0.07 -3.70 9.25
N ARG A 76 0.05 -4.65 10.20
CA ARG A 76 0.83 -5.89 9.98
C ARG A 76 0.28 -6.73 8.83
N ILE A 77 -1.04 -6.97 8.82
CA ILE A 77 -1.70 -7.75 7.76
C ILE A 77 -1.48 -7.11 6.39
N ILE A 78 -1.74 -5.81 6.28
CA ILE A 78 -1.61 -5.09 5.00
C ILE A 78 -0.14 -5.01 4.56
N THR A 79 0.81 -4.87 5.48
CA THR A 79 2.24 -4.89 5.15
C THR A 79 2.64 -6.25 4.54
N GLN A 80 2.18 -7.36 5.11
CA GLN A 80 2.44 -8.69 4.55
C GLN A 80 1.74 -8.88 3.20
N LYS A 81 0.51 -8.41 3.06
CA LYS A 81 -0.22 -8.42 1.79
C LYS A 81 0.47 -7.58 0.72
N TRP A 82 1.02 -6.41 1.10
CA TRP A 82 1.81 -5.58 0.19
C TRP A 82 3.00 -6.32 -0.41
N ILE A 83 3.75 -7.04 0.43
CA ILE A 83 4.89 -7.85 -0.01
C ILE A 83 4.42 -8.99 -0.91
N ALA A 84 3.36 -9.70 -0.50
CA ALA A 84 2.80 -10.82 -1.26
C ALA A 84 2.18 -10.40 -2.61
N ASN A 85 1.72 -9.16 -2.73
CA ASN A 85 1.16 -8.63 -3.97
C ASN A 85 2.22 -8.29 -5.03
N PHE A 86 3.51 -8.47 -4.77
CA PHE A 86 4.52 -8.25 -5.81
C PHE A 86 4.41 -9.33 -6.92
N PRO A 87 4.23 -8.96 -8.20
CA PRO A 87 4.25 -7.62 -8.80
C PRO A 87 2.86 -7.00 -9.08
N LEU A 88 1.80 -7.42 -8.39
CA LEU A 88 0.42 -6.91 -8.57
C LEU A 88 0.24 -5.52 -7.94
N SER A 89 0.86 -4.51 -8.52
CA SER A 89 0.95 -3.16 -7.95
C SER A 89 -0.40 -2.46 -7.79
N THR A 90 -1.39 -2.76 -8.66
CA THR A 90 -2.73 -2.15 -8.60
C THR A 90 -3.49 -2.58 -7.34
N GLU A 91 -3.40 -3.85 -6.95
CA GLU A 91 -4.00 -4.37 -5.72
C GLU A 91 -3.32 -3.76 -4.48
N ALA A 92 -2.00 -3.74 -4.49
CA ALA A 92 -1.23 -3.12 -3.42
C ALA A 92 -1.58 -1.62 -3.25
N TRP A 93 -1.68 -0.88 -4.35
CA TRP A 93 -2.07 0.53 -4.34
C TRP A 93 -3.52 0.73 -3.87
N ALA A 94 -4.45 -0.13 -4.24
CA ALA A 94 -5.84 -0.07 -3.77
C ALA A 94 -5.92 -0.29 -2.25
N ASP A 95 -5.22 -1.28 -1.72
CA ASP A 95 -5.15 -1.53 -0.28
C ASP A 95 -4.53 -0.34 0.48
N TYR A 96 -3.44 0.21 -0.03
CA TYR A 96 -2.80 1.39 0.55
C TYR A 96 -3.76 2.59 0.62
N ARG A 97 -4.47 2.89 -0.45
CA ARG A 97 -5.43 3.99 -0.47
C ARG A 97 -6.56 3.79 0.52
N ARG A 98 -7.10 2.57 0.60
CA ARG A 98 -8.22 2.23 1.48
C ARG A 98 -7.86 2.20 2.96
N THR A 99 -6.64 1.79 3.30
CA THR A 99 -6.24 1.53 4.69
C THR A 99 -5.20 2.51 5.25
N GLY A 100 -4.47 3.21 4.39
CA GLY A 100 -3.28 3.99 4.76
C GLY A 100 -2.04 3.14 5.04
N PHE A 101 -2.12 1.82 4.86
CA PHE A 101 -1.00 0.89 5.12
C PHE A 101 -0.53 0.18 3.84
N PRO A 102 0.75 -0.24 3.82
CA PRO A 102 1.80 -0.05 4.84
C PRO A 102 2.25 1.40 4.95
N THR A 103 2.91 1.77 6.04
CA THR A 103 3.59 3.06 6.14
C THR A 103 4.78 3.04 5.18
N LEU A 104 4.71 3.83 4.12
CA LEU A 104 5.73 3.91 3.07
C LEU A 104 6.70 5.06 3.34
N PHE A 105 7.91 4.95 2.79
CA PHE A 105 8.83 6.08 2.75
C PHE A 105 8.19 7.28 2.06
N ALA A 106 8.40 8.47 2.60
CA ALA A 106 7.97 9.71 1.95
C ALA A 106 8.65 9.87 0.57
N ILE A 107 7.90 10.42 -0.38
CA ILE A 107 8.41 10.72 -1.72
C ILE A 107 9.56 11.73 -1.59
N GLY A 108 10.74 11.37 -2.09
CA GLY A 108 11.94 12.21 -1.97
C GLY A 108 11.89 13.47 -2.82
N GLN A 109 11.35 13.34 -4.03
CA GLN A 109 11.16 14.46 -4.96
C GLN A 109 9.73 14.41 -5.48
N ASN A 110 9.01 15.52 -5.40
CA ASN A 110 7.62 15.63 -5.80
C ASN A 110 7.43 16.84 -6.71
N ASP A 111 7.36 16.57 -8.00
CA ASP A 111 7.23 17.59 -9.04
C ASP A 111 5.78 17.90 -9.42
N SER A 112 4.82 17.47 -8.60
CA SER A 112 3.38 17.66 -8.86
C SER A 112 2.88 19.10 -8.69
N GLY A 113 3.75 20.03 -8.26
CA GLY A 113 3.33 21.41 -7.98
C GLY A 113 2.34 21.53 -6.81
N GLY A 114 2.33 20.58 -5.88
CA GLY A 114 1.44 20.55 -4.73
C GLY A 114 0.12 19.81 -4.97
N LEU A 115 -0.09 19.24 -6.16
CA LEU A 115 -1.31 18.48 -6.48
C LEU A 115 -1.35 17.09 -5.83
N ILE A 116 -0.19 16.53 -5.51
CA ILE A 116 -0.06 15.22 -4.86
C ILE A 116 0.68 15.41 -3.54
N SER A 117 0.15 14.84 -2.47
CA SER A 117 0.82 14.86 -1.16
C SER A 117 2.13 14.07 -1.20
N THR A 118 3.22 14.65 -0.72
CA THR A 118 4.50 13.96 -0.56
C THR A 118 4.42 12.78 0.41
N ALA A 119 3.57 12.88 1.44
CA ALA A 119 3.41 11.83 2.45
C ALA A 119 2.49 10.70 1.98
N GLU A 120 1.46 11.02 1.18
CA GLU A 120 0.39 10.08 0.83
C GLU A 120 0.49 9.52 -0.59
N GLY A 121 1.24 10.19 -1.46
CA GLY A 121 1.33 9.79 -2.87
C GLY A 121 0.04 10.01 -3.67
N PRO A 122 -0.02 9.47 -4.90
CA PRO A 122 -1.19 9.63 -5.77
C PRO A 122 -2.38 8.83 -5.24
N ARG A 123 -3.56 9.45 -5.31
CA ARG A 123 -4.84 8.88 -4.86
C ARG A 123 -5.73 8.38 -6.00
N ARG A 124 -5.61 8.98 -7.17
CA ARG A 124 -6.35 8.57 -8.37
C ARG A 124 -5.59 8.90 -9.64
N LEU A 125 -6.02 8.28 -10.73
CA LEU A 125 -5.64 8.73 -12.07
C LEU A 125 -6.57 9.85 -12.51
N ILE A 126 -6.04 10.83 -13.21
CA ILE A 126 -6.84 11.89 -13.88
C ILE A 126 -7.55 11.32 -15.09
N TYR A 127 -8.62 12.00 -15.54
CA TYR A 127 -9.24 11.67 -16.81
C TYR A 127 -8.24 11.85 -17.95
N ASN A 128 -8.22 10.90 -18.86
CA ASN A 128 -7.33 11.02 -20.02
C ASN A 128 -7.92 12.01 -21.04
N GLU A 129 -7.05 12.57 -21.87
CA GLU A 129 -7.42 13.57 -22.86
C GLU A 129 -8.47 13.06 -23.86
N THR A 130 -8.41 11.80 -24.22
CA THR A 130 -9.38 11.19 -25.13
C THR A 130 -10.79 11.22 -24.55
N GLU A 131 -10.93 10.88 -23.26
CA GLU A 131 -12.22 10.92 -22.54
C GLU A 131 -12.70 12.36 -22.35
N LEU A 132 -11.81 13.26 -21.97
CA LEU A 132 -12.13 14.68 -21.82
C LEU A 132 -12.68 15.28 -23.13
N ASN A 133 -12.15 14.89 -24.29
CA ASN A 133 -12.58 15.36 -25.59
C ASN A 133 -13.87 14.68 -26.09
N ALA A 134 -13.99 13.37 -25.85
CA ALA A 134 -15.14 12.59 -26.34
C ALA A 134 -16.39 12.73 -25.46
N ASN A 135 -16.21 12.94 -24.16
CA ASN A 135 -17.28 12.89 -23.17
C ASN A 135 -17.16 14.01 -22.12
N THR A 136 -16.91 15.22 -22.58
CA THR A 136 -16.62 16.40 -21.76
C THR A 136 -17.65 16.63 -20.65
N ALA A 137 -18.94 16.54 -20.96
CA ALA A 137 -20.01 16.83 -19.99
C ALA A 137 -20.03 15.80 -18.84
N ALA A 138 -19.80 14.51 -19.13
CA ALA A 138 -19.74 13.48 -18.10
C ALA A 138 -18.46 13.61 -17.25
N CYS A 139 -17.33 13.95 -17.85
CA CYS A 139 -16.10 14.23 -17.11
C CYS A 139 -16.27 15.42 -16.17
N GLN A 140 -16.86 16.52 -16.65
CA GLN A 140 -17.16 17.69 -15.81
C GLN A 140 -18.08 17.31 -14.64
N ARG A 141 -19.13 16.55 -14.90
CA ARG A 141 -20.01 16.05 -13.85
C ARG A 141 -19.27 15.16 -12.85
N GLY A 142 -18.37 14.28 -13.33
CA GLY A 142 -17.52 13.46 -12.47
C GLY A 142 -16.62 14.29 -11.57
N VAL A 143 -16.01 15.35 -12.10
CA VAL A 143 -15.19 16.29 -11.32
C VAL A 143 -15.99 17.03 -10.26
N GLU A 144 -17.21 17.47 -10.59
CA GLU A 144 -18.11 18.11 -9.62
C GLU A 144 -18.47 17.18 -8.45
N LEU A 145 -18.71 15.90 -8.74
CA LEU A 145 -18.99 14.88 -7.71
C LEU A 145 -17.78 14.62 -6.83
N LEU A 146 -16.57 14.55 -7.40
CA LEU A 146 -15.32 14.38 -6.64
C LEU A 146 -15.13 15.50 -5.61
N VAL A 147 -15.36 16.74 -5.99
CA VAL A 147 -15.24 17.91 -5.09
C VAL A 147 -16.29 17.88 -3.98
N GLY A 148 -17.50 17.36 -4.26
CA GLY A 148 -18.60 17.34 -3.30
C GLY A 148 -18.53 16.23 -2.25
N GLU A 149 -17.89 15.11 -2.56
CA GLU A 149 -17.87 13.91 -1.70
C GLU A 149 -16.55 13.72 -0.94
N SER A 150 -15.57 14.50 -1.26
CA SER A 150 -14.25 14.33 -0.69
C SER A 150 -14.17 14.82 0.76
N SER A 151 -14.04 13.90 1.70
CA SER A 151 -13.85 14.17 3.11
C SER A 151 -12.36 14.12 3.48
N GLY A 152 -11.71 15.24 3.66
CA GLY A 152 -10.34 15.26 4.17
C GLY A 152 -9.61 16.59 3.99
N ALA A 153 -8.76 16.92 4.94
CA ALA A 153 -8.16 18.25 5.10
C ALA A 153 -7.12 18.64 4.03
N ALA A 154 -6.77 17.76 3.10
CA ALA A 154 -5.73 18.00 2.09
C ALA A 154 -6.23 17.78 0.66
N GLN A 155 -7.47 18.15 0.38
CA GLN A 155 -8.04 17.89 -0.93
C GLN A 155 -7.76 19.02 -1.88
N VAL A 156 -7.08 18.68 -2.93
CA VAL A 156 -6.93 19.59 -4.07
C VAL A 156 -8.16 19.41 -4.95
N ALA A 157 -8.95 20.49 -5.11
CA ALA A 157 -10.13 20.48 -5.94
C ALA A 157 -9.80 20.22 -7.42
N GLY A 158 -10.72 19.55 -8.12
CA GLY A 158 -10.60 19.33 -9.54
C GLY A 158 -10.05 17.95 -9.95
N ASP A 159 -9.81 17.80 -11.24
CA ASP A 159 -9.30 16.57 -11.83
C ASP A 159 -7.78 16.49 -11.66
N ASN A 160 -7.32 15.96 -10.54
CA ASN A 160 -5.91 15.79 -10.24
C ASN A 160 -5.64 14.49 -9.46
N GLY A 161 -4.36 14.11 -9.39
CA GLY A 161 -3.93 12.87 -8.75
C GLY A 161 -3.99 12.87 -7.22
N GLY A 162 -4.18 14.02 -6.59
CA GLY A 162 -4.25 14.14 -5.13
C GLY A 162 -5.67 14.07 -4.56
N THR A 163 -6.70 14.11 -5.41
CA THR A 163 -8.10 14.06 -4.96
C THR A 163 -8.46 12.67 -4.47
N ARG A 164 -8.92 12.55 -3.23
CA ARG A 164 -9.39 11.28 -2.66
C ARG A 164 -10.74 10.88 -3.25
N LEU A 165 -10.97 9.60 -3.33
CA LEU A 165 -12.27 9.02 -3.62
C LEU A 165 -13.05 8.80 -2.32
N TRP A 166 -14.35 8.58 -2.41
CA TRP A 166 -15.22 8.43 -1.23
C TRP A 166 -14.86 7.26 -0.30
N TRP A 167 -14.07 6.31 -0.79
CA TRP A 167 -13.63 5.11 -0.06
C TRP A 167 -12.13 5.13 0.33
N ASP A 168 -11.42 6.22 0.04
CA ASP A 168 -9.99 6.40 0.37
C ASP A 168 -9.80 6.80 1.84
#